data_404ff4631f0f8f2db0b811cbcd67e4f2
#
_entry.id   404ff4631f0f8f2db0b811cbcd67e4f2
#
_cell.length_a   1.000
_cell.length_b   1.000
_cell.length_c   1.000
_cell.angle_alpha   90.00
_cell.angle_beta   90.00
_cell.angle_gamma   90.00
#
_symmetry.space_group_name_H-M   'P 1'
#
loop_
_entity.id
_entity.type
_entity.pdbx_description
1 polymer ?
#
loop_
_entity_poly.entity_id
_entity_poly.type
_entity_poly.pdbx_seq_one_letter_code
_entity_poly.pdbx_strand_id
1 'polypeptide(L)'
;ALAHALIGDYVPFIIFVGSLYIVAGGIHLRGSFVGKPWLNTTFLLSGAILANLMGTTGAAMLLIRPLLNANRRRHYQMHTYIFFIFIVANIAGSLTPLGDPPLFLGFLRGVTFFWTAGHLWEVTGLAVGLLLIIYFLLDTWLYKKELKDNEELKKPVAYVPFGFEGSVNFVLLACIVGAVLMSGFWKTGVEYHFLGLHIALESLIRDAIFVTAAILSLILTKKEYREANQFSWEPILEVGKLFFGIFVTIVPVLEM
;
A
#
# COMPACT_ATOMS: atom_id res chain seq x y z
N ALA A 1 7.39 18.42 23.84
CA ALA A 1 7.61 17.11 23.28
C ALA A 1 6.31 16.40 22.89
N LEU A 2 5.39 16.05 23.84
CA LEU A 2 4.17 15.28 23.49
C LEU A 2 3.28 15.97 22.44
N ALA A 3 3.07 17.31 22.56
CA ALA A 3 2.33 18.06 21.55
C ALA A 3 2.98 17.97 20.17
N HIS A 4 4.32 18.02 20.11
CA HIS A 4 5.07 17.87 18.86
C HIS A 4 4.86 16.46 18.27
N ALA A 5 5.01 15.41 19.05
CA ALA A 5 4.81 14.04 18.59
C ALA A 5 3.38 13.78 18.09
N LEU A 6 2.36 14.36 18.74
CA LEU A 6 0.98 14.16 18.34
C LEU A 6 0.55 15.06 17.16
N ILE A 7 0.80 16.37 17.24
CA ILE A 7 0.32 17.31 16.22
C ILE A 7 1.30 17.41 15.04
N GLY A 8 2.61 17.41 15.31
CA GLY A 8 3.65 17.55 14.29
C GLY A 8 3.92 16.27 13.50
N ASP A 9 3.84 15.11 14.14
CA ASP A 9 4.21 13.84 13.51
C ASP A 9 3.01 12.92 13.29
N TYR A 10 2.23 12.61 14.35
CA TYR A 10 1.14 11.62 14.26
C TYR A 10 -0.02 12.09 13.38
N VAL A 11 -0.48 13.35 13.50
CA VAL A 11 -1.61 13.86 12.69
C VAL A 11 -1.28 13.84 11.20
N PRO A 12 -0.16 14.40 10.70
CA PRO A 12 0.23 14.29 9.28
C PRO A 12 0.38 12.84 8.82
N PHE A 13 0.91 11.97 9.69
CA PHE A 13 1.05 10.56 9.39
C PHE A 13 -0.29 9.87 9.16
N ILE A 14 -1.28 10.06 10.05
CA ILE A 14 -2.61 9.45 9.92
C ILE A 14 -3.38 10.01 8.72
N ILE A 15 -3.26 11.30 8.46
CA ILE A 15 -3.84 11.93 7.26
C ILE A 15 -3.27 11.26 6.00
N PHE A 16 -1.96 11.07 5.96
CA PHE A 16 -1.27 10.42 4.84
C PHE A 16 -1.73 8.97 4.63
N VAL A 17 -1.56 8.11 5.65
CA VAL A 17 -1.90 6.69 5.54
C VAL A 17 -3.40 6.50 5.28
N GLY A 18 -4.26 7.30 5.94
CA GLY A 18 -5.69 7.28 5.72
C GLY A 18 -6.09 7.67 4.30
N SER A 19 -5.46 8.71 3.75
CA SER A 19 -5.74 9.14 2.38
C SER A 19 -5.34 8.10 1.35
N LEU A 20 -4.15 7.49 1.48
CA LEU A 20 -3.71 6.39 0.62
C LEU A 20 -4.67 5.20 0.71
N TYR A 21 -5.07 4.81 1.92
CA TYR A 21 -5.99 3.71 2.16
C TYR A 21 -7.35 3.94 1.49
N ILE A 22 -7.93 5.13 1.68
CA ILE A 22 -9.24 5.51 1.11
C ILE A 22 -9.19 5.52 -0.41
N VAL A 23 -8.14 6.11 -1.00
CA VAL A 23 -7.98 6.22 -2.46
C VAL A 23 -7.70 4.85 -3.07
N ALA A 24 -6.78 4.07 -2.50
CA ALA A 24 -6.49 2.72 -2.97
C ALA A 24 -7.71 1.79 -2.89
N GLY A 25 -8.50 1.88 -1.81
CA GLY A 25 -9.74 1.13 -1.63
C GLY A 25 -10.84 1.46 -2.65
N GLY A 26 -10.70 2.56 -3.38
CA GLY A 26 -11.61 2.94 -4.48
C GLY A 26 -11.22 2.36 -5.84
N ILE A 27 -10.07 1.71 -5.98
CA ILE A 27 -9.62 1.06 -7.22
C ILE A 27 -10.01 -0.42 -7.16
N HIS A 28 -10.78 -0.89 -8.13
CA HIS A 28 -11.17 -2.29 -8.23
C HIS A 28 -10.62 -2.92 -9.51
N LEU A 29 -9.98 -4.09 -9.36
CA LEU A 29 -9.43 -4.87 -10.47
C LEU A 29 -10.43 -5.96 -10.88
N ARG A 30 -11.01 -5.81 -12.07
CA ARG A 30 -11.96 -6.75 -12.68
C ARG A 30 -11.25 -7.66 -13.68
N GLY A 31 -11.65 -8.94 -13.72
CA GLY A 31 -11.13 -9.89 -14.72
C GLY A 31 -11.39 -11.34 -14.36
N SER A 32 -11.29 -12.22 -15.35
CA SER A 32 -11.31 -13.68 -15.15
C SER A 32 -9.88 -14.17 -14.97
N PHE A 33 -9.46 -14.32 -13.75
CA PHE A 33 -8.13 -14.81 -13.42
C PHE A 33 -8.18 -16.30 -13.08
N VAL A 34 -7.25 -17.06 -13.65
CA VAL A 34 -7.05 -18.47 -13.33
C VAL A 34 -5.73 -18.61 -12.60
N GLY A 35 -5.73 -19.19 -11.42
CA GLY A 35 -4.57 -19.32 -10.53
C GLY A 35 -3.44 -20.19 -11.07
N LYS A 36 -2.90 -19.84 -12.25
CA LYS A 36 -1.70 -20.45 -12.82
C LYS A 36 -0.46 -19.86 -12.18
N PRO A 37 0.65 -20.62 -12.06
CA PRO A 37 1.86 -20.16 -11.38
C PRO A 37 2.41 -18.83 -11.93
N TRP A 38 2.46 -18.67 -13.25
CA TRP A 38 2.93 -17.44 -13.86
C TRP A 38 2.03 -16.23 -13.52
N LEU A 39 0.68 -16.43 -13.49
CA LEU A 39 -0.26 -15.37 -13.17
C LEU A 39 -0.14 -14.96 -11.69
N ASN A 40 -0.07 -15.94 -10.79
CA ASN A 40 0.13 -15.66 -9.37
C ASN A 40 1.44 -14.91 -9.12
N THR A 41 2.54 -15.34 -9.80
CA THR A 41 3.83 -14.63 -9.72
C THR A 41 3.73 -13.19 -10.24
N THR A 42 2.96 -12.97 -11.32
CA THR A 42 2.70 -11.62 -11.83
C THR A 42 1.91 -10.77 -10.83
N PHE A 43 0.93 -11.34 -10.12
CA PHE A 43 0.24 -10.64 -9.05
C PHE A 43 1.19 -10.23 -7.93
N LEU A 44 2.08 -11.12 -7.50
CA LEU A 44 3.07 -10.81 -6.47
C LEU A 44 4.05 -9.72 -6.93
N LEU A 45 4.55 -9.82 -8.16
CA LEU A 45 5.46 -8.81 -8.73
C LEU A 45 4.78 -7.45 -8.90
N SER A 46 3.57 -7.43 -9.45
CA SER A 46 2.81 -6.18 -9.62
C SER A 46 2.48 -5.55 -8.26
N GLY A 47 2.16 -6.37 -7.26
CA GLY A 47 1.95 -5.92 -5.89
C GLY A 47 3.20 -5.32 -5.28
N ALA A 48 4.38 -5.91 -5.53
CA ALA A 48 5.65 -5.38 -5.07
C ALA A 48 5.96 -3.98 -5.66
N ILE A 49 5.61 -3.76 -6.92
CA ILE A 49 5.78 -2.45 -7.57
C ILE A 49 4.76 -1.44 -7.00
N LEU A 50 3.49 -1.83 -6.93
CA LEU A 50 2.40 -0.96 -6.47
C LEU A 50 2.53 -0.58 -5.00
N ALA A 51 3.11 -1.43 -4.16
CA ALA A 51 3.34 -1.14 -2.74
C ALA A 51 4.17 0.14 -2.54
N ASN A 52 5.08 0.44 -3.45
CA ASN A 52 5.89 1.67 -3.40
C ASN A 52 5.16 2.92 -3.89
N LEU A 53 3.99 2.79 -4.50
CA LEU A 53 3.20 3.91 -5.04
C LEU A 53 1.97 4.23 -4.19
N MET A 54 1.31 3.20 -3.66
CA MET A 54 0.06 3.34 -2.92
C MET A 54 0.09 2.72 -1.51
N GLY A 55 1.29 2.40 -1.03
CA GLY A 55 1.51 1.72 0.24
C GLY A 55 1.26 0.22 0.17
N THR A 56 1.86 -0.52 1.09
CA THR A 56 1.67 -1.98 1.20
C THR A 56 0.20 -2.34 1.42
N THR A 57 -0.50 -1.60 2.29
CA THR A 57 -1.93 -1.82 2.57
C THR A 57 -2.80 -1.56 1.34
N GLY A 58 -2.52 -0.48 0.57
CA GLY A 58 -3.25 -0.16 -0.65
C GLY A 58 -3.05 -1.20 -1.75
N ALA A 59 -1.81 -1.62 -1.99
CA ALA A 59 -1.47 -2.68 -2.94
C ALA A 59 -2.09 -4.03 -2.54
N ALA A 60 -2.05 -4.34 -1.24
CA ALA A 60 -2.68 -5.55 -0.72
C ALA A 60 -4.19 -5.54 -0.92
N MET A 61 -4.87 -4.42 -0.62
CA MET A 61 -6.32 -4.29 -0.82
C MET A 61 -6.72 -4.46 -2.28
N LEU A 62 -5.97 -3.87 -3.21
CA LEU A 62 -6.24 -3.96 -4.64
C LEU A 62 -6.09 -5.39 -5.18
N LEU A 63 -5.06 -6.12 -4.74
CA LEU A 63 -4.65 -7.38 -5.38
C LEU A 63 -5.11 -8.64 -4.66
N ILE A 64 -5.38 -8.59 -3.36
CA ILE A 64 -5.72 -9.79 -2.59
C ILE A 64 -7.01 -10.46 -3.09
N ARG A 65 -8.03 -9.68 -3.43
CA ARG A 65 -9.32 -10.22 -3.90
C ARG A 65 -9.23 -10.92 -5.26
N PRO A 66 -8.66 -10.29 -6.30
CA PRO A 66 -8.37 -10.97 -7.56
C PRO A 66 -7.52 -12.23 -7.38
N LEU A 67 -6.52 -12.20 -6.50
CA LEU A 67 -5.65 -13.33 -6.21
C LEU A 67 -6.40 -14.48 -5.52
N LEU A 68 -7.23 -14.19 -4.51
CA LEU A 68 -8.11 -15.15 -3.86
C LEU A 68 -9.06 -15.80 -4.86
N ASN A 69 -9.72 -14.98 -5.68
CA ASN A 69 -10.68 -15.47 -6.69
C ASN A 69 -9.99 -16.33 -7.75
N ALA A 70 -8.78 -15.95 -8.21
CA ALA A 70 -7.99 -16.71 -9.17
C ALA A 70 -7.66 -18.11 -8.65
N ASN A 71 -7.38 -18.22 -7.35
CA ASN A 71 -6.96 -19.48 -6.72
C ASN A 71 -8.11 -20.26 -6.06
N ARG A 72 -9.37 -19.78 -6.15
CA ARG A 72 -10.53 -20.39 -5.46
C ARG A 72 -10.75 -21.88 -5.76
N ARG A 73 -10.35 -22.33 -6.95
CA ARG A 73 -10.49 -23.73 -7.38
C ARG A 73 -9.29 -24.60 -7.01
N ARG A 74 -8.24 -24.04 -6.40
CA ARG A 74 -7.03 -24.75 -6.01
C ARG A 74 -7.16 -25.34 -4.62
N HIS A 75 -6.63 -26.56 -4.42
CA HIS A 75 -6.50 -27.16 -3.10
C HIS A 75 -5.29 -26.59 -2.35
N TYR A 76 -4.16 -26.41 -3.06
CA TYR A 76 -2.94 -25.85 -2.48
C TYR A 76 -2.84 -24.37 -2.78
N GLN A 77 -3.31 -23.51 -1.86
CA GLN A 77 -3.31 -22.06 -2.03
C GLN A 77 -2.65 -21.30 -0.87
N MET A 78 -2.40 -21.96 0.27
CA MET A 78 -1.87 -21.31 1.47
C MET A 78 -0.53 -20.62 1.22
N HIS A 79 0.39 -21.28 0.49
CA HIS A 79 1.69 -20.70 0.15
C HIS A 79 1.55 -19.39 -0.64
N THR A 80 0.56 -19.25 -1.52
CA THR A 80 0.32 -18.01 -2.28
C THR A 80 0.02 -16.85 -1.35
N TYR A 81 -0.77 -17.06 -0.31
CA TYR A 81 -1.10 -16.01 0.65
C TYR A 81 0.08 -15.66 1.56
N ILE A 82 0.87 -16.67 1.98
CA ILE A 82 2.08 -16.44 2.76
C ILE A 82 3.08 -15.60 1.99
N PHE A 83 3.36 -15.95 0.72
CA PHE A 83 4.27 -15.17 -0.11
C PHE A 83 3.72 -13.79 -0.46
N PHE A 84 2.40 -13.64 -0.60
CA PHE A 84 1.76 -12.34 -0.78
C PHE A 84 2.01 -11.43 0.42
N ILE A 85 1.87 -11.96 1.65
CA ILE A 85 2.16 -11.20 2.87
C ILE A 85 3.63 -10.80 2.91
N PHE A 86 4.56 -11.74 2.68
CA PHE A 86 5.98 -11.43 2.73
C PHE A 86 6.43 -10.42 1.66
N ILE A 87 5.97 -10.59 0.42
CA ILE A 87 6.42 -9.76 -0.69
C ILE A 87 5.65 -8.45 -0.73
N VAL A 88 4.31 -8.50 -0.85
CA VAL A 88 3.49 -7.31 -1.15
C VAL A 88 3.17 -6.51 0.10
N ALA A 89 2.77 -7.19 1.18
CA ALA A 89 2.35 -6.52 2.40
C ALA A 89 3.52 -6.11 3.32
N ASN A 90 4.75 -6.53 3.01
CA ASN A 90 5.91 -6.26 3.87
C ASN A 90 7.13 -5.77 3.06
N ILE A 91 7.95 -6.67 2.49
CA ILE A 91 9.28 -6.34 1.94
C ILE A 91 9.22 -5.26 0.86
N ALA A 92 8.24 -5.34 -0.03
CA ALA A 92 8.18 -4.47 -1.20
C ALA A 92 7.96 -2.99 -0.87
N GLY A 93 7.39 -2.65 0.28
CA GLY A 93 7.18 -1.26 0.70
C GLY A 93 8.43 -0.49 1.10
N SER A 94 9.60 -1.13 1.13
CA SER A 94 10.84 -0.56 1.70
C SER A 94 11.54 0.50 0.84
N LEU A 95 11.13 0.73 -0.41
CA LEU A 95 11.86 1.60 -1.33
C LEU A 95 11.39 3.06 -1.33
N THR A 96 10.20 3.35 -0.85
CA THR A 96 9.68 4.74 -0.84
C THR A 96 8.98 5.07 0.48
N PRO A 97 8.93 6.35 0.86
CA PRO A 97 8.14 6.79 2.02
C PRO A 97 6.63 6.50 1.89
N LEU A 98 6.14 6.24 0.68
CA LEU A 98 4.75 5.85 0.44
C LEU A 98 4.50 4.39 0.76
N GLY A 99 5.54 3.55 0.67
CA GLY A 99 5.45 2.10 0.78
C GLY A 99 5.16 1.63 2.20
N ASP A 100 5.85 2.18 3.17
CA ASP A 100 5.76 1.74 4.55
C ASP A 100 5.69 2.92 5.54
N PRO A 101 4.76 2.88 6.51
CA PRO A 101 4.54 3.94 7.50
C PRO A 101 5.80 4.48 8.19
N PRO A 102 6.72 3.68 8.70
CA PRO A 102 7.95 4.18 9.32
C PRO A 102 8.84 5.02 8.38
N LEU A 103 8.84 4.71 7.08
CA LEU A 103 9.63 5.46 6.10
C LEU A 103 9.06 6.85 5.86
N PHE A 104 7.73 7.01 5.93
CA PHE A 104 7.10 8.32 5.87
C PHE A 104 7.47 9.18 7.08
N LEU A 105 7.60 8.59 8.27
CA LEU A 105 8.11 9.30 9.43
C LEU A 105 9.55 9.79 9.25
N GLY A 106 10.40 8.96 8.66
CA GLY A 106 11.77 9.36 8.28
C GLY A 106 11.74 10.55 7.31
N PHE A 107 10.85 10.52 6.34
CA PHE A 107 10.63 11.64 5.39
C PHE A 107 10.19 12.93 6.11
N LEU A 108 9.24 12.85 7.06
CA LEU A 108 8.84 14.01 7.88
C LEU A 108 9.99 14.57 8.70
N ARG A 109 10.96 13.73 9.08
CA ARG A 109 12.18 14.11 9.84
C ARG A 109 13.35 14.51 8.93
N GLY A 110 13.11 14.74 7.63
CA GLY A 110 14.08 15.31 6.70
C GLY A 110 14.86 14.30 5.87
N VAL A 111 14.58 13.00 5.96
CA VAL A 111 15.15 12.01 5.02
C VAL A 111 14.58 12.29 3.62
N THR A 112 15.45 12.36 2.62
CA THR A 112 14.99 12.61 1.24
C THR A 112 14.14 11.47 0.69
N PHE A 113 13.16 11.78 -0.15
CA PHE A 113 12.20 10.80 -0.69
C PHE A 113 12.85 9.58 -1.34
N PHE A 114 13.91 9.78 -2.12
CA PHE A 114 14.60 8.73 -2.84
C PHE A 114 15.77 8.09 -2.08
N TRP A 115 16.00 8.46 -0.82
CA TRP A 115 17.12 7.93 -0.05
C TRP A 115 17.04 6.41 0.08
N THR A 116 15.89 5.91 0.49
CA THR A 116 15.66 4.46 0.66
C THR A 116 15.76 3.72 -0.66
N ALA A 117 15.18 4.24 -1.74
CA ALA A 117 15.32 3.67 -3.07
C ALA A 117 16.79 3.56 -3.48
N GLY A 118 17.59 4.65 -3.29
CA GLY A 118 19.00 4.66 -3.68
C GLY A 118 19.89 3.71 -2.90
N HIS A 119 19.54 3.39 -1.64
CA HIS A 119 20.37 2.57 -0.76
C HIS A 119 19.87 1.12 -0.58
N LEU A 120 18.56 0.88 -0.76
CA LEU A 120 17.95 -0.41 -0.47
C LEU A 120 17.49 -1.18 -1.71
N TRP A 121 17.55 -0.60 -2.92
CA TRP A 121 17.02 -1.24 -4.12
C TRP A 121 17.68 -2.58 -4.45
N GLU A 122 19.01 -2.71 -4.20
CA GLU A 122 19.74 -3.95 -4.45
C GLU A 122 19.29 -5.05 -3.48
N VAL A 123 19.23 -4.73 -2.19
CA VAL A 123 18.83 -5.70 -1.15
C VAL A 123 17.36 -6.07 -1.30
N THR A 124 16.48 -5.09 -1.49
CA THR A 124 15.04 -5.32 -1.70
C THR A 124 14.80 -6.08 -3.00
N GLY A 125 15.46 -5.69 -4.09
CA GLY A 125 15.37 -6.36 -5.38
C GLY A 125 15.84 -7.81 -5.33
N LEU A 126 16.95 -8.08 -4.63
CA LEU A 126 17.46 -9.43 -4.40
C LEU A 126 16.45 -10.25 -3.56
N ALA A 127 15.97 -9.70 -2.46
CA ALA A 127 15.03 -10.40 -1.57
C ALA A 127 13.71 -10.72 -2.28
N VAL A 128 13.10 -9.73 -2.95
CA VAL A 128 11.86 -9.92 -3.73
C VAL A 128 12.11 -10.91 -4.89
N GLY A 129 13.22 -10.77 -5.62
CA GLY A 129 13.56 -11.65 -6.73
C GLY A 129 13.73 -13.11 -6.29
N LEU A 130 14.48 -13.36 -5.22
CA LEU A 130 14.63 -14.71 -4.66
C LEU A 130 13.32 -15.30 -4.18
N LEU A 131 12.51 -14.52 -3.48
CA LEU A 131 11.17 -14.97 -3.04
C LEU A 131 10.25 -15.28 -4.21
N LEU A 132 10.26 -14.48 -5.27
CA LEU A 132 9.47 -14.75 -6.48
C LEU A 132 9.92 -16.02 -7.19
N ILE A 133 11.24 -16.28 -7.27
CA ILE A 133 11.77 -17.52 -7.85
C ILE A 133 11.36 -18.74 -7.02
N ILE A 134 11.56 -18.68 -5.69
CA ILE A 134 11.15 -19.76 -4.77
C ILE A 134 9.65 -20.01 -4.89
N TYR A 135 8.85 -18.95 -4.87
CA TYR A 135 7.42 -19.02 -5.04
C TYR A 135 7.02 -19.69 -6.35
N PHE A 136 7.58 -19.22 -7.47
CA PHE A 136 7.25 -19.75 -8.80
C PHE A 136 7.56 -21.24 -8.94
N LEU A 137 8.71 -21.68 -8.41
CA LEU A 137 9.10 -23.09 -8.40
C LEU A 137 8.15 -23.93 -7.54
N LEU A 138 7.86 -23.46 -6.33
CA LEU A 138 6.97 -24.12 -5.39
C LEU A 138 5.54 -24.19 -5.95
N ASP A 139 5.00 -23.07 -6.45
CA ASP A 139 3.65 -23.00 -6.99
C ASP A 139 3.51 -23.86 -8.26
N THR A 140 4.56 -23.89 -9.11
CA THR A 140 4.58 -24.75 -10.31
C THR A 140 4.57 -26.25 -9.94
N TRP A 141 5.33 -26.62 -8.91
CA TRP A 141 5.36 -28.01 -8.44
C TRP A 141 4.00 -28.43 -7.87
N LEU A 142 3.41 -27.61 -7.00
CA LEU A 142 2.10 -27.85 -6.41
C LEU A 142 1.00 -27.86 -7.47
N TYR A 143 1.02 -26.94 -8.43
CA TYR A 143 0.06 -26.87 -9.52
C TYR A 143 0.08 -28.12 -10.40
N LYS A 144 1.28 -28.61 -10.77
CA LYS A 144 1.43 -29.84 -11.54
C LYS A 144 0.92 -31.06 -10.79
N LYS A 145 1.14 -31.12 -9.47
CA LYS A 145 0.63 -32.18 -8.62
C LYS A 145 -0.90 -32.17 -8.60
N GLU A 146 -1.47 -30.98 -8.38
CA GLU A 146 -2.90 -30.77 -8.27
C GLU A 146 -3.65 -30.99 -9.60
N LEU A 147 -3.05 -30.65 -10.73
CA LEU A 147 -3.66 -30.81 -12.06
C LEU A 147 -4.00 -32.26 -12.41
N LYS A 148 -3.36 -33.24 -11.76
CA LYS A 148 -3.62 -34.65 -11.97
C LYS A 148 -4.97 -35.11 -11.36
N ASP A 149 -5.28 -34.57 -10.17
CA ASP A 149 -6.36 -35.04 -9.33
C ASP A 149 -7.54 -34.08 -9.20
N ASN A 150 -7.37 -32.82 -9.61
CA ASN A 150 -8.37 -31.75 -9.44
C ASN A 150 -9.07 -31.40 -10.77
N GLU A 151 -10.23 -32.01 -10.97
CA GLU A 151 -11.06 -31.74 -12.16
C GLU A 151 -11.63 -30.31 -12.23
N GLU A 152 -11.76 -29.61 -11.10
CA GLU A 152 -12.25 -28.23 -11.07
C GLU A 152 -11.30 -27.27 -11.78
N LEU A 153 -9.98 -27.54 -11.77
CA LEU A 153 -8.98 -26.74 -12.48
C LEU A 153 -9.11 -26.84 -14.00
N LYS A 154 -9.70 -27.93 -14.50
CA LYS A 154 -9.87 -28.18 -15.95
C LYS A 154 -11.12 -27.51 -16.52
N LYS A 155 -12.07 -27.11 -15.67
CA LYS A 155 -13.31 -26.46 -16.10
C LYS A 155 -13.05 -25.04 -16.63
N PRO A 156 -13.72 -24.63 -17.71
CA PRO A 156 -13.60 -23.27 -18.22
C PRO A 156 -14.07 -22.26 -17.17
N VAL A 157 -13.42 -21.09 -17.14
CA VAL A 157 -13.81 -19.94 -16.32
C VAL A 157 -14.64 -19.00 -17.18
N ALA A 158 -15.77 -18.52 -16.67
CA ALA A 158 -16.57 -17.53 -17.36
C ALA A 158 -15.72 -16.30 -17.67
N TYR A 159 -15.75 -15.85 -18.92
CA TYR A 159 -14.94 -14.71 -19.35
C TYR A 159 -15.51 -13.42 -18.78
N VAL A 160 -14.67 -12.70 -18.06
CA VAL A 160 -14.92 -11.32 -17.61
C VAL A 160 -13.79 -10.48 -18.18
N PRO A 161 -14.06 -9.41 -18.94
CA PRO A 161 -13.02 -8.57 -19.52
C PRO A 161 -12.15 -7.96 -18.43
N PHE A 162 -10.85 -7.92 -18.69
CA PHE A 162 -9.88 -7.26 -17.81
C PHE A 162 -10.11 -5.75 -17.83
N GLY A 163 -10.10 -5.14 -16.64
CA GLY A 163 -10.23 -3.69 -16.51
C GLY A 163 -10.07 -3.21 -15.08
N PHE A 164 -9.83 -1.91 -14.96
CA PHE A 164 -9.84 -1.21 -13.68
C PHE A 164 -11.11 -0.37 -13.56
N GLU A 165 -11.80 -0.53 -12.46
CA GLU A 165 -12.94 0.28 -12.08
C GLU A 165 -12.51 1.29 -11.00
N GLY A 166 -13.15 2.48 -10.97
CA GLY A 166 -12.75 3.55 -10.08
C GLY A 166 -11.50 4.31 -10.54
N SER A 167 -11.31 4.48 -11.85
CA SER A 167 -10.12 5.10 -12.48
C SER A 167 -9.79 6.51 -11.97
N VAL A 168 -10.77 7.27 -11.46
CA VAL A 168 -10.54 8.56 -10.81
C VAL A 168 -9.53 8.47 -9.68
N ASN A 169 -9.48 7.33 -8.98
CA ASN A 169 -8.56 7.13 -7.86
C ASN A 169 -7.09 7.04 -8.30
N PHE A 170 -6.79 6.66 -9.54
CA PHE A 170 -5.41 6.74 -10.05
C PHE A 170 -4.94 8.19 -10.14
N VAL A 171 -5.81 9.11 -10.56
CA VAL A 171 -5.50 10.54 -10.61
C VAL A 171 -5.31 11.08 -9.18
N LEU A 172 -6.20 10.72 -8.25
CA LEU A 172 -6.10 11.13 -6.86
C LEU A 172 -4.83 10.56 -6.19
N LEU A 173 -4.46 9.32 -6.51
CA LEU A 173 -3.20 8.72 -6.06
C LEU A 173 -1.99 9.50 -6.60
N ALA A 174 -2.00 9.85 -7.88
CA ALA A 174 -0.95 10.68 -8.47
C ALA A 174 -0.86 12.07 -7.79
N CYS A 175 -1.99 12.67 -7.40
CA CYS A 175 -2.01 13.90 -6.61
C CYS A 175 -1.37 13.72 -5.23
N ILE A 176 -1.64 12.61 -4.53
CA ILE A 176 -1.02 12.30 -3.24
C ILE A 176 0.50 12.14 -3.41
N VAL A 177 0.94 11.34 -4.37
CA VAL A 177 2.38 11.16 -4.67
C VAL A 177 3.03 12.50 -5.01
N GLY A 178 2.39 13.29 -5.87
CA GLY A 178 2.85 14.65 -6.25
C GLY A 178 2.96 15.60 -5.05
N ALA A 179 2.01 15.55 -4.11
CA ALA A 179 2.02 16.37 -2.91
C ALA A 179 3.18 15.99 -1.96
N VAL A 180 3.49 14.69 -1.83
CA VAL A 180 4.67 14.24 -1.06
C VAL A 180 5.95 14.75 -1.70
N LEU A 181 6.11 14.55 -3.01
CA LEU A 181 7.29 15.02 -3.75
C LEU A 181 7.42 16.54 -3.65
N MET A 182 6.33 17.29 -3.88
CA MET A 182 6.29 18.73 -3.75
C MET A 182 6.81 19.18 -2.37
N SER A 183 6.30 18.60 -1.29
CA SER A 183 6.71 18.98 0.07
C SER A 183 8.19 18.64 0.39
N GLY A 184 8.77 17.68 -0.32
CA GLY A 184 10.17 17.32 -0.21
C GLY A 184 11.11 18.29 -0.92
N PHE A 185 10.74 18.77 -2.12
CA PHE A 185 11.59 19.60 -2.96
C PHE A 185 11.33 21.10 -2.82
N TRP A 186 10.07 21.47 -2.59
CA TRP A 186 9.69 22.89 -2.49
C TRP A 186 9.69 23.33 -1.03
N LYS A 187 10.62 24.22 -0.68
CA LYS A 187 10.73 24.83 0.64
C LYS A 187 10.37 26.31 0.53
N THR A 188 9.24 26.68 1.14
CA THR A 188 8.72 28.06 1.08
C THR A 188 9.45 29.00 2.04
N GLY A 189 10.06 28.46 3.10
CA GLY A 189 10.63 29.25 4.20
C GLY A 189 9.58 29.94 5.09
N VAL A 190 8.28 29.69 4.82
CA VAL A 190 7.19 30.24 5.63
C VAL A 190 6.78 29.21 6.67
N GLU A 191 6.85 29.58 7.93
CA GLU A 191 6.45 28.74 9.05
C GLU A 191 5.33 29.42 9.86
N TYR A 192 4.35 28.63 10.22
CA TYR A 192 3.28 29.04 11.13
C TYR A 192 3.54 28.54 12.54
N HIS A 193 3.39 29.42 13.51
CA HIS A 193 3.54 29.08 14.92
C HIS A 193 2.17 28.73 15.51
N PHE A 194 1.98 27.47 15.86
CA PHE A 194 0.75 26.99 16.50
C PHE A 194 1.08 26.12 17.71
N LEU A 195 0.60 26.50 18.89
CA LEU A 195 0.85 25.78 20.18
C LEU A 195 2.35 25.51 20.43
N GLY A 196 3.25 26.42 20.04
CA GLY A 196 4.70 26.24 20.19
C GLY A 196 5.34 25.32 19.15
N LEU A 197 4.59 24.95 18.11
CA LEU A 197 5.08 24.16 16.97
C LEU A 197 5.36 25.08 15.77
N HIS A 198 6.42 24.75 15.04
CA HIS A 198 6.75 25.36 13.75
C HIS A 198 6.24 24.44 12.64
N ILE A 199 5.18 24.85 11.96
CA ILE A 199 4.58 24.06 10.88
C ILE A 199 4.87 24.78 9.56
N ALA A 200 5.63 24.14 8.69
CA ALA A 200 5.95 24.67 7.38
C ALA A 200 4.72 24.72 6.47
N LEU A 201 4.59 25.79 5.68
CA LEU A 201 3.46 25.99 4.76
C LEU A 201 3.31 24.81 3.76
N GLU A 202 4.43 24.33 3.23
CA GLU A 202 4.43 23.17 2.31
C GLU A 202 3.85 21.90 2.95
N SER A 203 4.04 21.70 4.25
CA SER A 203 3.44 20.56 4.99
C SER A 203 1.93 20.71 5.10
N LEU A 204 1.42 21.91 5.39
CA LEU A 204 -0.02 22.18 5.43
C LEU A 204 -0.69 21.99 4.07
N ILE A 205 -0.04 22.47 3.00
CA ILE A 205 -0.54 22.30 1.63
C ILE A 205 -0.59 20.80 1.26
N ARG A 206 0.46 20.04 1.56
CA ARG A 206 0.51 18.61 1.36
C ARG A 206 -0.66 17.91 2.07
N ASP A 207 -0.84 18.17 3.36
CA ASP A 207 -1.87 17.53 4.17
C ASP A 207 -3.29 17.93 3.72
N ALA A 208 -3.48 19.17 3.28
CA ALA A 208 -4.72 19.62 2.66
C ALA A 208 -5.04 18.87 1.35
N ILE A 209 -4.01 18.63 0.51
CA ILE A 209 -4.17 17.81 -0.71
C ILE A 209 -4.56 16.37 -0.34
N PHE A 210 -3.95 15.77 0.68
CA PHE A 210 -4.29 14.43 1.14
C PHE A 210 -5.74 14.31 1.57
N VAL A 211 -6.20 15.22 2.43
CA VAL A 211 -7.59 15.25 2.90
C VAL A 211 -8.56 15.47 1.74
N THR A 212 -8.24 16.41 0.84
CA THR A 212 -9.07 16.68 -0.34
C THR A 212 -9.16 15.46 -1.25
N ALA A 213 -8.04 14.78 -1.52
CA ALA A 213 -8.01 13.56 -2.32
C ALA A 213 -8.86 12.44 -1.68
N ALA A 214 -8.77 12.26 -0.36
CA ALA A 214 -9.58 11.29 0.36
C ALA A 214 -11.08 11.60 0.26
N ILE A 215 -11.49 12.85 0.47
CA ILE A 215 -12.89 13.29 0.36
C ILE A 215 -13.39 13.11 -1.07
N LEU A 216 -12.63 13.56 -2.07
CA LEU A 216 -13.02 13.37 -3.48
C LEU A 216 -13.14 11.90 -3.85
N SER A 217 -12.24 11.05 -3.36
CA SER A 217 -12.33 9.61 -3.56
C SER A 217 -13.61 9.03 -2.97
N LEU A 218 -14.02 9.45 -1.77
CA LEU A 218 -15.27 8.99 -1.15
C LEU A 218 -16.52 9.42 -1.92
N ILE A 219 -16.51 10.63 -2.50
CA ILE A 219 -17.65 11.20 -3.22
C ILE A 219 -17.74 10.65 -4.65
N LEU A 220 -16.60 10.60 -5.37
CA LEU A 220 -16.57 10.28 -6.79
C LEU A 220 -16.53 8.78 -7.10
N THR A 221 -16.15 7.95 -6.13
CA THR A 221 -16.07 6.49 -6.33
C THR A 221 -17.38 5.82 -5.98
N LYS A 222 -17.90 5.00 -6.90
CA LYS A 222 -19.13 4.23 -6.67
C LYS A 222 -18.96 3.27 -5.50
N LYS A 223 -20.01 3.14 -4.68
CA LYS A 223 -20.03 2.20 -3.54
C LYS A 223 -19.72 0.76 -3.94
N GLU A 224 -20.26 0.32 -5.09
CA GLU A 224 -20.07 -1.03 -5.63
C GLU A 224 -18.59 -1.43 -5.73
N TYR A 225 -17.68 -0.51 -6.12
CA TYR A 225 -16.25 -0.79 -6.26
C TYR A 225 -15.59 -0.98 -4.89
N ARG A 226 -16.00 -0.19 -3.89
CA ARG A 226 -15.52 -0.35 -2.51
C ARG A 226 -16.04 -1.62 -1.85
N GLU A 227 -17.30 -1.97 -2.09
CA GLU A 227 -17.92 -3.21 -1.62
C GLU A 227 -17.24 -4.44 -2.26
N ALA A 228 -16.92 -4.38 -3.56
CA ALA A 228 -16.17 -5.43 -4.25
C ALA A 228 -14.76 -5.64 -3.66
N ASN A 229 -14.12 -4.57 -3.19
CA ASN A 229 -12.85 -4.62 -2.45
C ASN A 229 -13.03 -4.96 -0.97
N GLN A 230 -14.28 -5.10 -0.48
CA GLN A 230 -14.61 -5.24 0.94
C GLN A 230 -13.95 -4.15 1.81
N PHE A 231 -13.99 -2.92 1.30
CA PHE A 231 -13.47 -1.77 2.04
C PHE A 231 -14.18 -1.65 3.40
N SER A 232 -13.41 -1.54 4.47
CA SER A 232 -13.89 -1.27 5.83
C SER A 232 -12.98 -0.24 6.50
N TRP A 233 -13.48 0.38 7.57
CA TRP A 233 -12.71 1.36 8.35
C TRP A 233 -11.80 0.71 9.39
N GLU A 234 -12.00 -0.58 9.68
CA GLU A 234 -11.26 -1.29 10.72
C GLU A 234 -9.74 -1.21 10.56
N PRO A 235 -9.14 -1.53 9.37
CA PRO A 235 -7.69 -1.52 9.23
C PRO A 235 -7.06 -0.16 9.53
N ILE A 236 -7.67 0.93 9.05
CA ILE A 236 -7.12 2.27 9.29
C ILE A 236 -7.29 2.69 10.75
N LEU A 237 -8.37 2.27 11.43
CA LEU A 237 -8.56 2.51 12.85
C LEU A 237 -7.55 1.73 13.70
N GLU A 238 -7.23 0.49 13.32
CA GLU A 238 -6.20 -0.31 13.99
C GLU A 238 -4.82 0.32 13.83
N VAL A 239 -4.44 0.72 12.61
CA VAL A 239 -3.20 1.45 12.34
C VAL A 239 -3.16 2.75 13.16
N GLY A 240 -4.26 3.50 13.19
CA GLY A 240 -4.36 4.73 13.98
C GLY A 240 -4.08 4.50 15.46
N LYS A 241 -4.73 3.51 16.08
CA LYS A 241 -4.54 3.17 17.50
C LYS A 241 -3.11 2.70 17.81
N LEU A 242 -2.57 1.82 16.93
CA LEU A 242 -1.22 1.29 17.09
C LEU A 242 -0.19 2.41 17.05
N PHE A 243 -0.23 3.25 16.04
CA PHE A 243 0.74 4.33 15.87
C PHE A 243 0.54 5.44 16.91
N PHE A 244 -0.69 5.72 17.34
CA PHE A 244 -0.90 6.61 18.49
C PHE A 244 -0.11 6.14 19.71
N GLY A 245 -0.21 4.83 20.05
CA GLY A 245 0.58 4.24 21.12
C GLY A 245 2.08 4.41 20.92
N ILE A 246 2.58 4.14 19.71
CA ILE A 246 4.01 4.28 19.36
C ILE A 246 4.47 5.73 19.53
N PHE A 247 3.73 6.70 18.96
CA PHE A 247 4.09 8.12 19.07
C PHE A 247 4.09 8.65 20.50
N VAL A 248 3.19 8.17 21.36
CA VAL A 248 3.17 8.54 22.78
C VAL A 248 4.35 7.91 23.52
N THR A 249 4.63 6.63 23.29
CA THR A 249 5.67 5.89 24.04
C THR A 249 7.09 6.22 23.58
N ILE A 250 7.30 6.72 22.37
CA ILE A 250 8.62 7.10 21.88
C ILE A 250 9.13 8.43 22.45
N VAL A 251 8.24 9.30 22.93
CA VAL A 251 8.60 10.64 23.44
C VAL A 251 9.67 10.60 24.51
N PRO A 252 9.59 9.76 25.56
CA PRO A 252 10.63 9.70 26.59
C PRO A 252 12.00 9.28 26.06
N VAL A 253 12.00 8.44 25.01
CA VAL A 253 13.25 7.94 24.38
C VAL A 253 13.94 9.05 23.56
N LEU A 254 13.15 9.94 22.94
CA LEU A 254 13.67 11.05 22.15
C LEU A 254 14.17 12.21 23.01
N GLU A 255 13.81 12.24 24.31
CA GLU A 255 14.23 13.27 25.26
C GLU A 255 15.44 12.85 26.11
N MET A 256 15.88 11.58 26.02
CA MET A 256 17.11 11.09 26.67
C MET A 256 18.36 11.41 25.85
#